data_3c5653fb0d029154907cb8dd3411c096
#
_entry.id   3c5653fb0d029154907cb8dd3411c096
#
_cell.length_a   1.000
_cell.length_b   1.000
_cell.length_c   1.000
_cell.angle_alpha   90.00
_cell.angle_beta   90.00
_cell.angle_gamma   90.00
#
_symmetry.space_group_name_H-M   'P 1'
#
loop_
_entity.id
_entity.type
_entity.pdbx_description
1 polymer ?
#
loop_
_entity_poly.entity_id
_entity_poly.type
_entity_poly.pdbx_seq_one_letter_code
_entity_poly.pdbx_strand_id
1 'polypeptide(L)'
;MLLPKAQQYLREVIAHTRCVPFTKYEGATGRTGQAKEWGLTKGRWPEKSCRILLTLLQNLSSNADNKKCVSDKLVVKRVIVNQAPKGRRRTFRAHGRINGILYK
;
A
#
# COMPACT_ATOMS: atom_id res chain seq x y z
N MET A 1 -5.15 14.67 -3.65
CA MET A 1 -5.57 14.37 -2.27
C MET A 1 -4.70 15.14 -1.29
N LEU A 2 -5.31 15.80 -0.32
CA LEU A 2 -4.57 16.48 0.72
C LEU A 2 -3.80 15.49 1.59
N LEU A 3 -2.64 15.89 2.08
CA LEU A 3 -1.80 15.03 2.92
C LEU A 3 -2.52 14.51 4.18
N PRO A 4 -3.25 15.34 4.97
CA PRO A 4 -4.00 14.83 6.11
C PRO A 4 -5.05 13.79 5.74
N LYS A 5 -5.74 13.97 4.61
CA LYS A 5 -6.72 12.99 4.12
C LYS A 5 -6.08 11.66 3.73
N ALA A 6 -4.90 11.71 3.12
CA ALA A 6 -4.17 10.50 2.75
C ALA A 6 -3.77 9.72 4.02
N GLN A 7 -3.25 10.40 5.03
CA GLN A 7 -2.89 9.77 6.30
C GLN A 7 -4.10 9.17 6.99
N GLN A 8 -5.21 9.88 7.01
CA GLN A 8 -6.45 9.39 7.62
C GLN A 8 -6.98 8.15 6.89
N TYR A 9 -6.96 8.16 5.57
CA TYR A 9 -7.38 7.01 4.77
C TYR A 9 -6.58 5.75 5.10
N LEU A 10 -5.25 5.87 5.19
CA LEU A 10 -4.40 4.74 5.53
C LEU A 10 -4.66 4.20 6.94
N ARG A 11 -4.92 5.08 7.90
CA ARG A 11 -5.29 4.67 9.25
C ARG A 11 -6.64 3.95 9.27
N GLU A 12 -7.60 4.42 8.51
CA GLU A 12 -8.92 3.78 8.40
C GLU A 12 -8.83 2.40 7.73
N VAL A 13 -7.94 2.23 6.76
CA VAL A 13 -7.68 0.92 6.15
C VAL A 13 -7.09 -0.05 7.18
N ILE A 14 -6.15 0.40 8.00
CA ILE A 14 -5.58 -0.42 9.07
C ILE A 14 -6.67 -0.82 10.08
N ALA A 15 -7.60 0.08 10.39
CA ALA A 15 -8.71 -0.17 11.29
C ALA A 15 -9.86 -0.97 10.64
N HIS A 16 -9.77 -1.30 9.35
CA HIS A 16 -10.79 -2.01 8.59
C HIS A 16 -12.12 -1.25 8.44
N THR A 17 -12.10 0.07 8.57
CA THR A 17 -13.28 0.91 8.33
C THR A 17 -13.41 1.33 6.87
N ARG A 18 -12.32 1.34 6.13
CA ARG A 18 -12.30 1.56 4.68
C ARG A 18 -11.40 0.50 4.04
N CYS A 19 -11.67 0.17 2.78
CA CYS A 19 -10.88 -0.82 2.06
C CYS A 19 -10.10 -0.19 0.91
N VAL A 20 -9.08 -0.92 0.42
CA VAL A 20 -8.40 -0.60 -0.83
C VAL A 20 -9.08 -1.41 -1.93
N PRO A 21 -9.69 -0.77 -2.94
CA PRO A 21 -10.35 -1.50 -4.02
C PRO A 21 -9.33 -2.19 -4.92
N PHE A 22 -9.62 -3.43 -5.28
CA PHE A 22 -8.77 -4.20 -6.17
C PHE A 22 -9.40 -4.18 -7.57
N THR A 23 -8.67 -3.63 -8.52
CA THR A 23 -9.13 -3.45 -9.90
C THR A 23 -8.51 -4.43 -10.89
N LYS A 24 -7.38 -5.04 -10.54
CA LYS A 24 -6.66 -6.00 -11.39
C LYS A 24 -6.34 -7.27 -10.61
N TYR A 25 -6.35 -8.40 -11.33
CA TYR A 25 -6.00 -9.71 -10.77
C TYR A 25 -6.80 -10.05 -9.50
N GLU A 26 -8.09 -9.79 -9.55
CA GLU A 26 -8.98 -9.84 -8.39
C GLU A 26 -9.70 -11.18 -8.19
N GLY A 27 -9.34 -12.20 -8.96
CA GLY A 27 -10.05 -13.48 -8.95
C GLY A 27 -10.11 -14.19 -7.61
N ALA A 28 -9.08 -14.04 -6.78
CA ALA A 28 -9.03 -14.63 -5.42
C ALA A 28 -9.41 -13.64 -4.33
N THR A 29 -9.85 -12.43 -4.67
CA THR A 29 -10.19 -11.39 -3.71
C THR A 29 -11.65 -11.46 -3.33
N GLY A 30 -11.92 -11.43 -2.02
CA GLY A 30 -13.29 -11.41 -1.50
C GLY A 30 -14.02 -10.10 -1.76
N ARG A 31 -15.35 -10.16 -1.74
CA ARG A 31 -16.20 -8.98 -1.88
C ARG A 31 -16.35 -8.28 -0.52
N THR A 32 -16.48 -6.96 -0.55
CA THR A 32 -16.76 -6.16 0.63
C THR A 32 -17.67 -5.00 0.30
N GLY A 33 -18.60 -4.68 1.19
CA GLY A 33 -19.49 -3.53 1.04
C GLY A 33 -18.75 -2.19 1.05
N GLN A 34 -17.60 -2.12 1.68
CA GLN A 34 -16.80 -0.89 1.73
C GLN A 34 -16.25 -0.47 0.36
N ALA A 35 -16.15 -1.40 -0.59
CA ALA A 35 -15.73 -1.08 -1.94
C ALA A 35 -16.76 -0.28 -2.74
N LYS A 36 -18.00 -0.16 -2.27
CA LYS A 36 -19.05 0.65 -2.91
C LYS A 36 -18.65 2.10 -3.06
N GLU A 37 -17.86 2.63 -2.13
CA GLU A 37 -17.33 3.98 -2.17
C GLU A 37 -16.59 4.27 -3.49
N TRP A 38 -15.98 3.24 -4.07
CA TRP A 38 -15.21 3.32 -5.30
C TRP A 38 -15.98 2.83 -6.53
N GLY A 39 -17.24 2.43 -6.35
CA GLY A 39 -18.04 1.81 -7.39
C GLY A 39 -17.60 0.38 -7.74
N LEU A 40 -16.88 -0.28 -6.84
CA LEU A 40 -16.37 -1.64 -7.01
C LEU A 40 -16.93 -2.57 -5.95
N THR A 41 -16.73 -3.87 -6.11
CA THR A 41 -17.24 -4.88 -5.18
C THR A 41 -16.15 -5.59 -4.40
N LYS A 42 -14.91 -5.58 -4.89
CA LYS A 42 -13.78 -6.31 -4.30
C LYS A 42 -12.76 -5.37 -3.70
N GLY A 43 -12.26 -5.72 -2.53
CA GLY A 43 -11.23 -4.95 -1.86
C GLY A 43 -10.63 -5.71 -0.69
N ARG A 44 -9.52 -5.23 -0.19
CA ARG A 44 -8.80 -5.78 0.96
C ARG A 44 -8.23 -4.66 1.82
N TRP A 45 -7.68 -5.06 2.95
CA TRP A 45 -7.12 -4.15 3.96
C TRP A 45 -5.63 -4.48 4.16
N PRO A 46 -4.71 -4.02 3.27
CA PRO A 46 -3.29 -4.34 3.36
C PRO A 46 -2.60 -3.54 4.47
N GLU A 47 -2.62 -4.03 5.70
CA GLU A 47 -2.09 -3.31 6.87
C GLU A 47 -0.60 -3.01 6.75
N LYS A 48 0.21 -3.98 6.34
CA LYS A 48 1.66 -3.81 6.23
C LYS A 48 2.04 -2.69 5.27
N SER A 49 1.41 -2.68 4.10
CA SER A 49 1.63 -1.65 3.10
C SER A 49 1.19 -0.28 3.60
N CYS A 50 0.06 -0.22 4.29
CA CYS A 50 -0.46 1.03 4.85
C CYS A 50 0.46 1.61 5.92
N ARG A 51 1.03 0.77 6.78
CA ARG A 51 1.99 1.22 7.80
C ARG A 51 3.25 1.81 7.19
N ILE A 52 3.78 1.16 6.15
CA ILE A 52 4.96 1.66 5.44
C ILE A 52 4.66 3.00 4.78
N LEU A 53 3.51 3.13 4.12
CA LEU A 53 3.09 4.37 3.48
C LEU A 53 2.86 5.49 4.50
N LEU A 54 2.30 5.18 5.67
CA LEU A 54 2.15 6.18 6.75
C LEU A 54 3.50 6.72 7.20
N THR A 55 4.50 5.85 7.33
CA THR A 55 5.87 6.27 7.69
C THR A 55 6.45 7.21 6.63
N LEU A 56 6.25 6.91 5.35
CA LEU A 56 6.71 7.78 4.26
C LEU A 56 6.00 9.13 4.27
N LEU A 57 4.70 9.16 4.51
CA LEU A 57 3.93 10.40 4.58
C LEU A 57 4.35 11.25 5.77
N GLN A 58 4.65 10.62 6.90
CA GLN A 58 5.16 11.32 8.08
C GLN A 58 6.52 11.96 7.80
N ASN A 59 7.40 11.24 7.12
CA ASN A 59 8.70 11.77 6.69
C ASN A 59 8.52 12.96 5.73
N LEU A 60 7.59 12.86 4.80
CA LEU A 60 7.27 13.94 3.87
C LEU A 60 6.76 15.19 4.62
N SER A 61 5.91 15.00 5.64
CA SER A 61 5.43 16.09 6.49
C SER A 61 6.58 16.77 7.23
N SER A 62 7.51 15.99 7.78
CA SER A 62 8.70 16.53 8.47
C SER A 62 9.61 17.31 7.52
N ASN A 63 9.79 16.81 6.30
CA ASN A 63 10.57 17.52 5.28
C ASN A 63 9.91 18.84 4.88
N ALA A 64 8.58 18.88 4.80
CA ALA A 64 7.84 20.11 4.51
C ALA A 64 8.00 21.13 5.64
N ASP A 65 7.97 20.69 6.90
CA ASP A 65 8.19 21.57 8.05
C ASP A 65 9.60 22.17 8.02
N ASN A 66 10.61 21.39 7.64
CA ASN A 66 11.98 21.87 7.48
C ASN A 66 12.09 22.94 6.39
N LYS A 67 11.26 22.86 5.37
CA LYS A 67 11.19 23.85 4.27
C LYS A 67 10.21 24.98 4.57
N LYS A 68 9.69 25.04 5.79
CA LYS A 68 8.71 26.06 6.24
C LYS A 68 7.42 26.05 5.42
N CYS A 69 7.01 24.90 4.91
CA CYS A 69 5.72 24.70 4.25
C CYS A 69 4.65 24.32 5.26
N VAL A 70 3.41 24.72 5.00
CA VAL A 70 2.28 24.33 5.85
C VAL A 70 1.84 22.92 5.46
N SER A 71 2.03 21.94 6.34
CA SER A 71 1.74 20.53 6.06
C SER A 71 0.25 20.26 5.78
N ASP A 72 -0.65 21.00 6.42
CA ASP A 72 -2.10 20.83 6.24
C ASP A 72 -2.57 21.19 4.83
N LYS A 73 -1.81 22.03 4.12
CA LYS A 73 -2.13 22.48 2.76
C LYS A 73 -1.40 21.67 1.68
N LEU A 74 -0.59 20.70 2.05
CA LEU A 74 0.11 19.87 1.09
C LEU A 74 -0.84 18.92 0.37
N VAL A 75 -0.59 18.74 -0.92
CA VAL A 75 -1.38 17.85 -1.77
C VAL A 75 -0.46 16.77 -2.32
N VAL A 76 -0.90 15.53 -2.22
CA VAL A 76 -0.22 14.41 -2.89
C VAL A 76 -0.57 14.49 -4.37
N LYS A 77 0.38 14.97 -5.16
CA LYS A 77 0.17 15.22 -6.59
C LYS A 77 0.55 14.01 -7.43
N ARG A 78 1.63 13.32 -7.08
CA ARG A 78 2.15 12.22 -7.86
C ARG A 78 2.69 11.12 -6.95
N VAL A 79 2.35 9.88 -7.28
CA VAL A 79 2.86 8.69 -6.58
C VAL A 79 3.45 7.75 -7.64
N ILE A 80 4.70 7.35 -7.43
CA ILE A 80 5.38 6.40 -8.30
C ILE A 80 5.75 5.18 -7.46
N VAL A 81 5.30 4.01 -7.89
CA VAL A 81 5.60 2.74 -7.23
C VAL A 81 6.38 1.88 -8.20
N ASN A 82 7.60 1.55 -7.83
CA ASN A 82 8.47 0.68 -8.62
C ASN A 82 8.65 -0.66 -7.91
N GLN A 83 8.69 -1.72 -8.70
CA GLN A 83 9.02 -3.03 -8.15
C GLN A 83 10.52 -3.13 -7.91
N ALA A 84 10.90 -3.69 -6.76
CA ALA A 84 12.29 -4.01 -6.48
C ALA A 84 12.76 -5.16 -7.40
N PRO A 85 14.08 -5.24 -7.71
CA PRO A 85 14.60 -6.39 -8.43
C PRO A 85 14.28 -7.68 -7.70
N LYS A 86 13.85 -8.70 -8.45
CA LYS A 86 13.53 -9.99 -7.87
C LYS A 86 14.83 -10.74 -7.53
N GLY A 87 14.94 -11.16 -6.28
CA GLY A 87 16.00 -12.04 -5.86
C GLY A 87 15.58 -13.50 -5.91
N ARG A 88 16.54 -14.40 -5.90
CA ARG A 88 16.28 -15.83 -5.87
C ARG A 88 16.93 -16.45 -4.66
N ARG A 89 16.19 -17.31 -3.98
CA ARG A 89 16.69 -18.14 -2.89
C ARG A 89 16.61 -19.59 -3.32
N ARG A 90 17.65 -20.39 -2.99
CA ARG A 90 17.65 -21.80 -3.27
C ARG A 90 16.73 -22.54 -2.27
N THR A 91 15.96 -23.48 -2.80
CA THR A 91 15.19 -24.41 -1.98
C THR A 91 15.48 -25.83 -2.41
N PHE A 92 15.51 -26.73 -1.43
CA PHE A 92 15.59 -28.16 -1.70
C PHE A 92 14.20 -28.72 -1.83
N ARG A 93 13.99 -29.49 -2.91
CA ARG A 93 12.75 -30.25 -3.12
C ARG A 93 13.03 -31.73 -2.91
N ALA A 94 11.98 -32.52 -2.73
CA ALA A 94 12.05 -33.97 -2.75
C ALA A 94 12.82 -34.37 -4.02
N HIS A 95 13.59 -35.44 -3.99
CA HIS A 95 14.43 -35.91 -5.10
C HIS A 95 15.69 -35.03 -5.39
N GLY A 96 16.13 -34.24 -4.43
CA GLY A 96 17.38 -33.47 -4.54
C GLY A 96 17.38 -32.30 -5.52
N ARG A 97 16.22 -31.89 -6.02
CA ARG A 97 16.13 -30.69 -6.87
C ARG A 97 16.33 -29.42 -6.07
N ILE A 98 17.13 -28.51 -6.62
CA ILE A 98 17.29 -27.16 -6.09
C ILE A 98 16.50 -26.20 -6.98
N ASN A 99 15.49 -25.55 -6.41
CA ASN A 99 14.70 -24.53 -7.11
C ASN A 99 14.97 -23.16 -6.51
N GLY A 100 14.99 -22.14 -7.37
CA GLY A 100 15.07 -20.77 -6.91
C GLY A 100 13.68 -20.25 -6.51
N ILE A 101 13.59 -19.57 -5.38
CA ILE A 101 12.39 -18.81 -4.99
C ILE A 101 12.63 -17.35 -5.35
N LEU A 102 11.68 -16.75 -6.07
CA LEU A 102 11.70 -15.32 -6.36
C LEU A 102 11.15 -14.55 -5.17
N TYR A 103 11.86 -13.49 -4.77
CA TYR A 103 11.39 -12.57 -3.72
C TYR A 103 11.53 -11.13 -4.16
N LYS A 104 10.72 -10.26 -3.57
CA LYS A 104 10.69 -8.82 -3.88
C LYS A 104 11.06 -8.00 -2.67
#